data_4f94b27c2c3303da537170d2ce054294
#
_entry.id   4f94b27c2c3303da537170d2ce054294
#
_cell.length_a   1.000
_cell.length_b   1.000
_cell.length_c   1.000
_cell.angle_alpha   90.00
_cell.angle_beta   90.00
_cell.angle_gamma   90.00
#
_symmetry.space_group_name_H-M   'P 1'
#
loop_
_entity.id
_entity.type
_entity.pdbx_description
1 polymer ?
#
loop_
_entity_poly.entity_id
_entity_poly.type
_entity_poly.pdbx_seq_one_letter_code
_entity_poly.pdbx_strand_id
1 'polypeptide(L)'
;MSERKTAIVTGAGSGVGQAVAVELVKQNWSVAILGRRESALRETVELAGPEHADRFLVLPCNIGDPGEVEAMGRAVQEKWGAVQALVNSAGTNTKNRSFDVLSTDDFREIIDVNLNGSFYCAQAVLPGMREQKSGTIVNIVSEAGLWANTKSGASYICAKFGQSGLAKAINAEERPNGIRACAIYPGDINTPLLDKRPNPPALELRPKMLQPADLVACVMLCLNLPPNAVAEEILLRPA
;
A
#
# COMPACT_ATOMS: atom_id res chain seq x y z
N MET A 1 14.46 19.55 18.09
CA MET A 1 13.89 18.21 17.80
C MET A 1 13.70 18.16 16.31
N SER A 2 14.23 17.15 15.61
CA SER A 2 13.97 16.99 14.17
C SER A 2 12.46 16.80 13.97
N GLU A 3 11.91 17.52 12.99
CA GLU A 3 10.51 17.40 12.58
C GLU A 3 10.21 15.93 12.23
N ARG A 4 9.09 15.39 12.74
CA ARG A 4 8.72 13.99 12.47
C ARG A 4 8.35 13.87 11.00
N LYS A 5 8.82 12.82 10.34
CA LYS A 5 8.38 12.48 8.99
C LYS A 5 6.94 11.98 9.00
N THR A 6 6.18 12.30 7.96
CA THR A 6 4.79 11.91 7.79
C THR A 6 4.65 10.84 6.71
N ALA A 7 3.90 9.79 7.01
CA ALA A 7 3.54 8.75 6.04
C ALA A 7 2.03 8.55 5.94
N ILE A 8 1.57 8.14 4.76
CA ILE A 8 0.23 7.61 4.53
C ILE A 8 0.36 6.13 4.20
N VAL A 9 -0.43 5.29 4.87
CA VAL A 9 -0.48 3.84 4.61
C VAL A 9 -1.91 3.43 4.31
N THR A 10 -2.16 2.94 3.09
CA THR A 10 -3.47 2.42 2.70
C THR A 10 -3.60 0.94 3.04
N GLY A 11 -4.83 0.47 3.31
CA GLY A 11 -5.07 -0.91 3.72
C GLY A 11 -4.47 -1.25 5.09
N ALA A 12 -4.33 -0.24 5.95
CA ALA A 12 -3.64 -0.37 7.23
C ALA A 12 -4.42 -1.10 8.34
N GLY A 13 -5.64 -1.54 8.08
CA GLY A 13 -6.44 -2.31 9.05
C GLY A 13 -6.13 -3.81 9.08
N SER A 14 -5.18 -4.32 8.30
CA SER A 14 -4.77 -5.74 8.35
C SER A 14 -3.49 -5.98 7.53
N GLY A 15 -2.87 -7.13 7.75
CA GLY A 15 -1.79 -7.67 6.91
C GLY A 15 -0.60 -6.73 6.76
N VAL A 16 -0.13 -6.54 5.53
CA VAL A 16 1.09 -5.76 5.25
C VAL A 16 0.94 -4.29 5.65
N GLY A 17 -0.16 -3.64 5.29
CA GLY A 17 -0.40 -2.23 5.63
C GLY A 17 -0.42 -2.00 7.14
N GLN A 18 -1.05 -2.90 7.91
CA GLN A 18 -1.06 -2.87 9.37
C GLN A 18 0.36 -2.97 9.93
N ALA A 19 1.13 -3.98 9.49
CA ALA A 19 2.49 -4.19 9.96
C ALA A 19 3.42 -3.01 9.64
N VAL A 20 3.30 -2.44 8.43
CA VAL A 20 4.06 -1.24 8.03
C VAL A 20 3.71 -0.03 8.90
N ALA A 21 2.42 0.21 9.14
CA ALA A 21 1.96 1.35 9.94
C ALA A 21 2.50 1.26 11.39
N VAL A 22 2.44 0.07 11.99
CA VAL A 22 2.99 -0.19 13.33
C VAL A 22 4.51 0.03 13.36
N GLU A 23 5.25 -0.44 12.38
CA GLU A 23 6.70 -0.24 12.33
C GLU A 23 7.08 1.24 12.17
N LEU A 24 6.38 1.97 11.30
CA LEU A 24 6.65 3.38 11.06
C LEU A 24 6.51 4.23 12.33
N VAL A 25 5.45 4.03 13.13
CA VAL A 25 5.29 4.82 14.36
C VAL A 25 6.35 4.47 15.41
N LYS A 26 6.81 3.21 15.48
CA LYS A 26 7.94 2.79 16.32
C LYS A 26 9.25 3.47 15.90
N GLN A 27 9.39 3.77 14.60
CA GLN A 27 10.51 4.53 14.05
C GLN A 27 10.28 6.06 14.06
N ASN A 28 9.38 6.55 14.91
CA ASN A 28 9.10 7.96 15.15
C ASN A 28 8.48 8.72 13.96
N TRP A 29 7.73 8.02 13.09
CA TRP A 29 6.92 8.66 12.05
C TRP A 29 5.54 9.05 12.60
N SER A 30 4.93 10.08 12.01
CA SER A 30 3.49 10.34 12.06
C SER A 30 2.81 9.59 10.90
N VAL A 31 1.78 8.81 11.18
CA VAL A 31 1.22 7.88 10.18
C VAL A 31 -0.30 8.03 10.05
N ALA A 32 -0.75 8.48 8.88
CA ALA A 32 -2.15 8.40 8.51
C ALA A 32 -2.47 6.98 8.02
N ILE A 33 -3.40 6.33 8.67
CA ILE A 33 -3.82 4.96 8.39
C ILE A 33 -5.19 4.93 7.75
N LEU A 34 -5.26 4.35 6.54
CA LEU A 34 -6.44 4.32 5.70
C LEU A 34 -7.01 2.91 5.53
N GLY A 35 -8.32 2.83 5.59
CA GLY A 35 -9.08 1.62 5.32
C GLY A 35 -10.57 1.87 5.51
N ARG A 36 -11.43 1.02 4.96
CA ARG A 36 -12.89 1.20 5.03
C ARG A 36 -13.49 0.96 6.42
N ARG A 37 -12.85 0.11 7.24
CA ARG A 37 -13.34 -0.28 8.57
C ARG A 37 -12.56 0.43 9.65
N GLU A 38 -13.19 1.38 10.33
CA GLU A 38 -12.56 2.14 11.41
C GLU A 38 -12.11 1.24 12.57
N SER A 39 -12.90 0.22 12.95
CA SER A 39 -12.53 -0.72 14.00
C SER A 39 -11.20 -1.42 13.74
N ALA A 40 -10.97 -1.87 12.51
CA ALA A 40 -9.70 -2.51 12.14
C ALA A 40 -8.51 -1.54 12.13
N LEU A 41 -8.74 -0.25 11.83
CA LEU A 41 -7.72 0.78 11.96
C LEU A 41 -7.40 1.06 13.43
N ARG A 42 -8.40 1.06 14.32
CA ARG A 42 -8.18 1.23 15.75
C ARG A 42 -7.44 0.05 16.36
N GLU A 43 -7.71 -1.19 15.93
CA GLU A 43 -6.93 -2.37 16.28
C GLU A 43 -5.43 -2.18 15.91
N THR A 44 -5.14 -1.53 14.79
CA THR A 44 -3.75 -1.21 14.39
C THR A 44 -3.08 -0.23 15.36
N VAL A 45 -3.82 0.77 15.85
CA VAL A 45 -3.32 1.70 16.88
C VAL A 45 -3.02 0.95 18.17
N GLU A 46 -3.92 0.06 18.61
CA GLU A 46 -3.75 -0.76 19.82
C GLU A 46 -2.53 -1.67 19.73
N LEU A 47 -2.31 -2.31 18.56
CA LEU A 47 -1.14 -3.17 18.32
C LEU A 47 0.20 -2.42 18.39
N ALA A 48 0.21 -1.13 18.10
CA ALA A 48 1.42 -0.33 18.18
C ALA A 48 1.82 0.00 19.62
N GLY A 49 0.87 -0.03 20.54
CA GLY A 49 1.04 0.35 21.94
C GLY A 49 0.58 1.78 22.23
N PRO A 50 0.13 2.04 23.48
CA PRO A 50 -0.44 3.33 23.87
C PRO A 50 0.54 4.50 23.72
N GLU A 51 1.84 4.24 23.84
CA GLU A 51 2.92 5.22 23.71
C GLU A 51 3.10 5.76 22.29
N HIS A 52 2.45 5.12 21.31
CA HIS A 52 2.48 5.52 19.91
C HIS A 52 1.15 6.06 19.38
N ALA A 53 0.08 6.02 20.18
CA ALA A 53 -1.27 6.33 19.73
C ALA A 53 -1.42 7.78 19.20
N ASP A 54 -0.68 8.75 19.76
CA ASP A 54 -0.66 10.15 19.33
C ASP A 54 -0.07 10.36 17.93
N ARG A 55 0.66 9.38 17.42
CA ARG A 55 1.32 9.40 16.10
C ARG A 55 0.43 8.95 14.98
N PHE A 56 -0.74 8.42 15.28
CA PHE A 56 -1.69 7.98 14.26
C PHE A 56 -2.73 9.05 13.93
N LEU A 57 -3.11 9.09 12.67
CA LEU A 57 -4.33 9.70 12.18
C LEU A 57 -5.18 8.60 11.55
N VAL A 58 -6.26 8.23 12.22
CA VAL A 58 -7.19 7.20 11.75
C VAL A 58 -8.18 7.85 10.79
N LEU A 59 -8.16 7.43 9.53
CA LEU A 59 -9.01 7.96 8.47
C LEU A 59 -9.76 6.80 7.77
N PRO A 60 -11.01 6.53 8.13
CA PRO A 60 -11.86 5.67 7.33
C PRO A 60 -11.96 6.26 5.91
N CYS A 61 -11.56 5.47 4.91
CA CYS A 61 -11.46 5.95 3.53
C CYS A 61 -11.60 4.77 2.57
N ASN A 62 -12.51 4.90 1.60
CA ASN A 62 -12.54 4.06 0.41
C ASN A 62 -11.64 4.68 -0.65
N ILE A 63 -10.44 4.15 -0.82
CA ILE A 63 -9.48 4.71 -1.80
C ILE A 63 -9.92 4.58 -3.26
N GLY A 64 -10.94 3.76 -3.56
CA GLY A 64 -11.58 3.72 -4.89
C GLY A 64 -12.47 4.94 -5.19
N ASP A 65 -12.76 5.78 -4.19
CA ASP A 65 -13.49 7.03 -4.34
C ASP A 65 -12.52 8.23 -4.33
N PRO A 66 -12.38 8.95 -5.46
CA PRO A 66 -11.44 10.08 -5.54
C PRO A 66 -11.80 11.23 -4.60
N GLY A 67 -13.09 11.44 -4.28
CA GLY A 67 -13.53 12.49 -3.35
C GLY A 67 -13.11 12.19 -1.91
N GLU A 68 -13.22 10.91 -1.48
CA GLU A 68 -12.74 10.49 -0.15
C GLU A 68 -11.22 10.62 -0.05
N VAL A 69 -10.48 10.28 -1.13
CA VAL A 69 -9.01 10.42 -1.17
C VAL A 69 -8.59 11.89 -1.13
N GLU A 70 -9.29 12.78 -1.83
CA GLU A 70 -9.01 14.22 -1.78
C GLU A 70 -9.24 14.78 -0.35
N ALA A 71 -10.35 14.39 0.29
CA ALA A 71 -10.63 14.78 1.68
C ALA A 71 -9.57 14.28 2.65
N MET A 72 -9.12 13.05 2.48
CA MET A 72 -8.01 12.45 3.23
C MET A 72 -6.73 13.26 3.06
N GLY A 73 -6.36 13.61 1.83
CA GLY A 73 -5.16 14.40 1.53
C GLY A 73 -5.17 15.74 2.25
N ARG A 74 -6.31 16.45 2.21
CA ARG A 74 -6.51 17.71 2.96
C ARG A 74 -6.34 17.51 4.47
N ALA A 75 -6.97 16.50 5.05
CA ALA A 75 -6.90 16.23 6.49
C ALA A 75 -5.47 15.93 6.96
N VAL A 76 -4.68 15.20 6.17
CA VAL A 76 -3.27 14.92 6.50
C VAL A 76 -2.43 16.18 6.40
N GLN A 77 -2.63 16.98 5.33
CA GLN A 77 -1.90 18.22 5.12
C GLN A 77 -2.19 19.26 6.21
N GLU A 78 -3.45 19.40 6.63
CA GLU A 78 -3.84 20.29 7.73
C GLU A 78 -3.22 19.88 9.06
N LYS A 79 -3.11 18.56 9.31
CA LYS A 79 -2.60 18.06 10.60
C LYS A 79 -1.07 18.08 10.69
N TRP A 80 -0.37 17.73 9.61
CA TRP A 80 1.08 17.48 9.66
C TRP A 80 1.87 18.13 8.51
N GLY A 81 1.22 18.82 7.60
CA GLY A 81 1.89 19.41 6.44
C GLY A 81 2.23 18.36 5.37
N ALA A 82 3.43 18.45 4.82
CA ALA A 82 3.84 17.63 3.69
C ALA A 82 4.06 16.15 4.08
N VAL A 83 3.74 15.26 3.14
CA VAL A 83 3.89 13.80 3.26
C VAL A 83 5.23 13.39 2.65
N GLN A 84 6.08 12.67 3.39
CA GLN A 84 7.36 12.15 2.91
C GLN A 84 7.25 10.73 2.33
N ALA A 85 6.24 9.96 2.76
CA ALA A 85 6.05 8.60 2.26
C ALA A 85 4.58 8.25 2.02
N LEU A 86 4.30 7.57 0.92
CA LEU A 86 3.02 6.91 0.65
C LEU A 86 3.28 5.41 0.46
N VAL A 87 2.57 4.57 1.23
CA VAL A 87 2.58 3.12 1.05
C VAL A 87 1.21 2.66 0.58
N ASN A 88 1.09 2.36 -0.70
CA ASN A 88 -0.09 1.78 -1.32
C ASN A 88 -0.13 0.28 -1.05
N SER A 89 -0.73 -0.12 0.07
CA SER A 89 -0.89 -1.52 0.48
C SER A 89 -2.33 -2.02 0.43
N ALA A 90 -3.31 -1.13 0.21
CA ALA A 90 -4.69 -1.56 0.04
C ALA A 90 -4.83 -2.43 -1.22
N GLY A 91 -5.61 -3.49 -1.08
CA GLY A 91 -5.92 -4.37 -2.20
C GLY A 91 -7.09 -5.30 -1.87
N THR A 92 -7.81 -5.68 -2.90
CA THR A 92 -8.92 -6.63 -2.81
C THR A 92 -8.87 -7.62 -3.97
N ASN A 93 -9.63 -8.69 -3.84
CA ASN A 93 -9.91 -9.65 -4.90
C ASN A 93 -11.27 -10.32 -4.63
N THR A 94 -11.81 -11.05 -5.59
CA THR A 94 -13.04 -11.84 -5.47
C THR A 94 -12.76 -13.33 -5.53
N LYS A 95 -13.69 -14.16 -5.03
CA LYS A 95 -13.69 -15.61 -5.24
C LYS A 95 -14.02 -15.96 -6.68
N ASN A 96 -14.95 -15.21 -7.29
CA ASN A 96 -15.42 -15.40 -8.67
C ASN A 96 -14.47 -14.68 -9.65
N ARG A 97 -13.26 -15.21 -9.87
CA ARG A 97 -12.17 -14.50 -10.57
C ARG A 97 -11.79 -15.03 -11.94
N SER A 98 -12.29 -16.22 -12.34
CA SER A 98 -12.08 -16.76 -13.68
C SER A 98 -13.04 -16.09 -14.69
N PHE A 99 -12.66 -16.04 -15.96
CA PHE A 99 -13.42 -15.31 -16.99
C PHE A 99 -14.87 -15.75 -17.14
N ASP A 100 -15.18 -16.99 -16.85
CA ASP A 100 -16.52 -17.57 -16.94
C ASP A 100 -17.48 -17.11 -15.84
N VAL A 101 -16.96 -16.65 -14.69
CA VAL A 101 -17.78 -16.25 -13.52
C VAL A 101 -17.49 -14.84 -12.99
N LEU A 102 -16.46 -14.16 -13.51
CA LEU A 102 -16.11 -12.81 -13.10
C LEU A 102 -17.16 -11.81 -13.61
N SER A 103 -17.88 -11.16 -12.70
CA SER A 103 -18.82 -10.11 -13.07
C SER A 103 -18.10 -8.81 -13.46
N THR A 104 -18.78 -7.98 -14.26
CA THR A 104 -18.27 -6.64 -14.61
C THR A 104 -18.11 -5.76 -13.38
N ASP A 105 -18.97 -5.89 -12.38
CA ASP A 105 -18.93 -5.09 -11.16
C ASP A 105 -17.76 -5.51 -10.27
N ASP A 106 -17.52 -6.81 -10.10
CA ASP A 106 -16.31 -7.32 -9.44
C ASP A 106 -15.03 -6.84 -10.15
N PHE A 107 -15.02 -6.88 -11.49
CA PHE A 107 -13.88 -6.38 -12.26
C PHE A 107 -13.62 -4.91 -11.98
N ARG A 108 -14.66 -4.06 -12.03
CA ARG A 108 -14.56 -2.63 -11.74
C ARG A 108 -14.08 -2.36 -10.31
N GLU A 109 -14.71 -2.99 -9.30
CA GLU A 109 -14.30 -2.82 -7.89
C GLU A 109 -12.82 -3.14 -7.69
N ILE A 110 -12.33 -4.24 -8.30
CA ILE A 110 -10.93 -4.63 -8.16
C ILE A 110 -9.98 -3.62 -8.83
N ILE A 111 -10.34 -3.12 -10.00
CA ILE A 111 -9.56 -2.05 -10.68
C ILE A 111 -9.61 -0.76 -9.85
N ASP A 112 -10.79 -0.36 -9.37
CA ASP A 112 -10.97 0.88 -8.63
C ASP A 112 -10.16 0.87 -7.33
N VAL A 113 -10.19 -0.23 -6.56
CA VAL A 113 -9.44 -0.32 -5.31
C VAL A 113 -7.94 -0.50 -5.55
N ASN A 114 -7.54 -1.46 -6.42
CA ASN A 114 -6.15 -1.86 -6.51
C ASN A 114 -5.30 -0.94 -7.40
N LEU A 115 -5.89 -0.33 -8.42
CA LEU A 115 -5.18 0.53 -9.37
C LEU A 115 -5.56 2.00 -9.21
N ASN A 116 -6.84 2.34 -9.44
CA ASN A 116 -7.30 3.72 -9.41
C ASN A 116 -7.05 4.35 -8.03
N GLY A 117 -7.32 3.63 -6.94
CA GLY A 117 -7.04 4.09 -5.58
C GLY A 117 -5.56 4.38 -5.33
N SER A 118 -4.65 3.56 -5.86
CA SER A 118 -3.21 3.84 -5.77
C SER A 118 -2.82 5.10 -6.54
N PHE A 119 -3.43 5.33 -7.70
CA PHE A 119 -3.25 6.54 -8.50
C PHE A 119 -3.80 7.77 -7.78
N TYR A 120 -5.03 7.71 -7.24
CA TYR A 120 -5.64 8.83 -6.50
C TYR A 120 -4.81 9.21 -5.28
N CYS A 121 -4.34 8.22 -4.50
CA CYS A 121 -3.47 8.47 -3.35
C CYS A 121 -2.14 9.11 -3.77
N ALA A 122 -1.52 8.66 -4.86
CA ALA A 122 -0.32 9.28 -5.40
C ALA A 122 -0.60 10.73 -5.83
N GLN A 123 -1.68 10.97 -6.58
CA GLN A 123 -2.09 12.30 -7.02
C GLN A 123 -2.32 13.27 -5.85
N ALA A 124 -2.87 12.79 -4.73
CA ALA A 124 -3.12 13.60 -3.54
C ALA A 124 -1.83 14.05 -2.83
N VAL A 125 -0.75 13.27 -2.88
CA VAL A 125 0.50 13.59 -2.15
C VAL A 125 1.57 14.25 -3.04
N LEU A 126 1.53 14.06 -4.35
CA LEU A 126 2.55 14.56 -5.29
C LEU A 126 2.73 16.09 -5.23
N PRO A 127 1.70 16.94 -5.11
CA PRO A 127 1.90 18.39 -5.00
C PRO A 127 2.82 18.77 -3.84
N GLY A 128 2.56 18.28 -2.63
CA GLY A 128 3.40 18.54 -1.46
C GLY A 128 4.80 17.91 -1.57
N MET A 129 4.92 16.73 -2.19
CA MET A 129 6.22 16.12 -2.46
C MET A 129 7.05 16.93 -3.46
N ARG A 130 6.43 17.54 -4.48
CA ARG A 130 7.11 18.43 -5.43
C ARG A 130 7.61 19.71 -4.77
N GLU A 131 6.82 20.31 -3.88
CA GLU A 131 7.20 21.51 -3.13
C GLU A 131 8.43 21.27 -2.25
N GLN A 132 8.46 20.13 -1.53
CA GLN A 132 9.60 19.78 -0.68
C GLN A 132 10.78 19.13 -1.44
N LYS A 133 10.65 18.91 -2.76
CA LYS A 133 11.64 18.24 -3.61
C LYS A 133 12.07 16.87 -3.06
N SER A 134 11.15 16.15 -2.45
CA SER A 134 11.43 14.87 -1.79
C SER A 134 10.14 14.07 -1.59
N GLY A 135 10.17 12.79 -1.88
CA GLY A 135 9.06 11.88 -1.62
C GLY A 135 9.41 10.44 -1.98
N THR A 136 8.80 9.49 -1.28
CA THR A 136 8.93 8.06 -1.62
C THR A 136 7.56 7.41 -1.66
N ILE A 137 7.21 6.81 -2.80
CA ILE A 137 5.96 6.07 -3.00
C ILE A 137 6.27 4.59 -3.13
N VAL A 138 5.69 3.76 -2.28
CA VAL A 138 5.88 2.30 -2.31
C VAL A 138 4.55 1.63 -2.66
N ASN A 139 4.51 0.91 -3.76
CA ASN A 139 3.35 0.13 -4.18
C ASN A 139 3.55 -1.35 -3.81
N ILE A 140 2.69 -1.90 -2.95
CA ILE A 140 2.65 -3.34 -2.69
C ILE A 140 1.86 -4.00 -3.82
N VAL A 141 2.58 -4.42 -4.84
CA VAL A 141 2.01 -4.97 -6.06
C VAL A 141 1.65 -6.45 -5.87
N SER A 142 2.36 -7.34 -6.41
CA SER A 142 2.34 -8.81 -6.37
C SER A 142 3.19 -9.34 -7.53
N GLU A 143 3.67 -10.58 -7.47
CA GLU A 143 4.21 -11.26 -8.65
C GLU A 143 3.22 -11.31 -9.83
N ALA A 144 1.89 -11.20 -9.56
CA ALA A 144 0.84 -11.06 -10.57
C ALA A 144 0.91 -9.74 -11.36
N GLY A 145 1.76 -8.80 -10.99
CA GLY A 145 2.07 -7.59 -11.76
C GLY A 145 3.30 -7.74 -12.66
N LEU A 146 3.95 -8.91 -12.65
CA LEU A 146 5.08 -9.25 -13.53
C LEU A 146 4.68 -10.31 -14.58
N TRP A 147 3.88 -11.29 -14.18
CA TRP A 147 3.39 -12.35 -15.06
C TRP A 147 2.01 -12.84 -14.67
N ALA A 148 1.25 -13.26 -15.66
CA ALA A 148 -0.09 -13.78 -15.46
C ALA A 148 -0.06 -15.21 -14.87
N ASN A 149 -1.04 -15.51 -14.03
CA ASN A 149 -1.29 -16.85 -13.52
C ASN A 149 -2.78 -17.07 -13.27
N THR A 150 -3.24 -18.31 -13.29
CA THR A 150 -4.67 -18.65 -13.16
C THR A 150 -5.23 -18.40 -11.75
N LYS A 151 -4.38 -18.47 -10.72
CA LYS A 151 -4.81 -18.28 -9.32
C LYS A 151 -5.18 -16.83 -8.98
N SER A 152 -4.69 -15.85 -9.75
CA SER A 152 -4.89 -14.42 -9.48
C SER A 152 -6.20 -13.88 -10.06
N GLY A 153 -6.60 -14.36 -11.22
CA GLY A 153 -7.77 -13.88 -11.96
C GLY A 153 -7.50 -12.60 -12.76
N ALA A 154 -8.31 -12.38 -13.81
CA ALA A 154 -8.08 -11.34 -14.81
C ALA A 154 -8.04 -9.91 -14.21
N SER A 155 -9.04 -9.55 -13.40
CA SER A 155 -9.14 -8.21 -12.81
C SER A 155 -7.92 -7.88 -11.92
N TYR A 156 -7.50 -8.84 -11.10
CA TYR A 156 -6.35 -8.65 -10.23
C TYR A 156 -5.04 -8.52 -11.00
N ILE A 157 -4.84 -9.35 -12.03
CA ILE A 157 -3.69 -9.26 -12.93
C ILE A 157 -3.64 -7.89 -13.60
N CYS A 158 -4.74 -7.45 -14.24
CA CYS A 158 -4.82 -6.14 -14.88
C CYS A 158 -4.48 -5.01 -13.90
N ALA A 159 -5.07 -5.03 -12.69
CA ALA A 159 -4.81 -4.01 -11.68
C ALA A 159 -3.32 -4.00 -11.24
N LYS A 160 -2.72 -5.18 -11.03
CA LYS A 160 -1.33 -5.29 -10.56
C LYS A 160 -0.31 -4.93 -11.64
N PHE A 161 -0.56 -5.27 -12.90
CA PHE A 161 0.24 -4.74 -14.02
C PHE A 161 0.12 -3.22 -14.12
N GLY A 162 -1.09 -2.68 -13.95
CA GLY A 162 -1.31 -1.23 -13.90
C GLY A 162 -0.54 -0.56 -12.75
N GLN A 163 -0.54 -1.14 -11.54
CA GLN A 163 0.27 -0.63 -10.41
C GLN A 163 1.78 -0.67 -10.69
N SER A 164 2.28 -1.68 -11.41
CA SER A 164 3.67 -1.72 -11.87
C SER A 164 3.96 -0.56 -12.81
N GLY A 165 3.07 -0.32 -13.79
CA GLY A 165 3.14 0.81 -14.71
C GLY A 165 3.11 2.15 -13.99
N LEU A 166 2.25 2.29 -12.97
CA LEU A 166 2.16 3.51 -12.17
C LEU A 166 3.48 3.86 -11.46
N ALA A 167 4.17 2.88 -10.86
CA ALA A 167 5.46 3.12 -10.23
C ALA A 167 6.51 3.60 -11.25
N LYS A 168 6.53 2.99 -12.45
CA LYS A 168 7.42 3.38 -13.55
C LYS A 168 7.12 4.79 -14.06
N ALA A 169 5.83 5.14 -14.21
CA ALA A 169 5.39 6.47 -14.62
C ALA A 169 5.84 7.53 -13.60
N ILE A 170 5.63 7.29 -12.31
CA ILE A 170 6.09 8.19 -11.25
C ILE A 170 7.61 8.39 -11.33
N ASN A 171 8.40 7.34 -11.48
CA ASN A 171 9.85 7.47 -11.62
C ASN A 171 10.27 8.24 -12.88
N ALA A 172 9.56 8.06 -13.99
CA ALA A 172 9.85 8.75 -15.25
C ALA A 172 9.54 10.26 -15.16
N GLU A 173 8.43 10.62 -14.52
CA GLU A 173 7.95 12.01 -14.49
C GLU A 173 8.50 12.81 -13.31
N GLU A 174 8.63 12.17 -12.12
CA GLU A 174 8.85 12.89 -10.86
C GLU A 174 10.28 12.83 -10.34
N ARG A 175 11.17 12.09 -10.98
CA ARG A 175 12.60 12.05 -10.61
C ARG A 175 13.26 13.44 -10.57
N PRO A 176 12.98 14.38 -11.51
CA PRO A 176 13.50 15.74 -11.44
C PRO A 176 13.01 16.51 -10.22
N ASN A 177 11.91 16.07 -9.59
CA ASN A 177 11.35 16.62 -8.36
C ASN A 177 11.86 15.95 -7.09
N GLY A 178 12.84 15.04 -7.19
CA GLY A 178 13.37 14.30 -6.04
C GLY A 178 12.40 13.24 -5.50
N ILE A 179 11.38 12.88 -6.25
CA ILE A 179 10.40 11.86 -5.88
C ILE A 179 10.77 10.54 -6.54
N ARG A 180 10.60 9.46 -5.79
CA ARG A 180 10.92 8.09 -6.25
C ARG A 180 9.80 7.12 -5.91
N ALA A 181 9.62 6.09 -6.73
CA ALA A 181 8.66 5.03 -6.50
C ALA A 181 9.32 3.65 -6.56
N CYS A 182 8.82 2.73 -5.73
CA CYS A 182 9.18 1.33 -5.74
C CYS A 182 7.94 0.46 -5.92
N ALA A 183 8.02 -0.54 -6.79
CA ALA A 183 7.06 -1.64 -6.89
C ALA A 183 7.62 -2.87 -6.18
N ILE A 184 6.97 -3.33 -5.11
CA ILE A 184 7.31 -4.58 -4.43
C ILE A 184 6.40 -5.68 -4.97
N TYR A 185 6.99 -6.78 -5.44
CA TYR A 185 6.30 -7.93 -6.02
C TYR A 185 6.39 -9.15 -5.11
N PRO A 186 5.57 -9.23 -4.07
CA PRO A 186 5.58 -10.41 -3.22
C PRO A 186 4.92 -11.61 -3.91
N GLY A 187 5.43 -12.80 -3.60
CA GLY A 187 4.72 -14.05 -3.75
C GLY A 187 3.56 -14.17 -2.75
N ASP A 188 3.22 -15.38 -2.35
CA ASP A 188 2.13 -15.60 -1.39
C ASP A 188 2.51 -15.10 0.01
N ILE A 189 1.69 -14.19 0.56
CA ILE A 189 1.85 -13.62 1.91
C ILE A 189 0.74 -14.15 2.80
N ASN A 190 1.05 -14.55 4.03
CA ASN A 190 0.07 -14.94 5.04
C ASN A 190 -0.73 -13.71 5.53
N THR A 191 -1.82 -13.41 4.85
CA THR A 191 -2.72 -12.29 5.16
C THR A 191 -4.18 -12.71 4.97
N PRO A 192 -5.16 -11.98 5.54
CA PRO A 192 -6.58 -12.26 5.32
C PRO A 192 -7.03 -12.21 3.84
N LEU A 193 -6.26 -11.61 2.95
CA LEU A 193 -6.57 -11.60 1.52
C LEU A 193 -6.57 -13.01 0.91
N LEU A 194 -5.82 -13.95 1.50
CA LEU A 194 -5.81 -15.36 1.07
C LEU A 194 -7.18 -16.02 1.18
N ASP A 195 -8.00 -15.61 2.15
CA ASP A 195 -9.33 -16.19 2.41
C ASP A 195 -10.35 -15.82 1.32
N LYS A 196 -10.02 -14.83 0.49
CA LYS A 196 -10.77 -14.48 -0.72
C LYS A 196 -10.43 -15.35 -1.95
N ARG A 197 -9.51 -16.30 -1.83
CA ARG A 197 -9.24 -17.25 -2.92
C ARG A 197 -10.37 -18.25 -3.07
N PRO A 198 -10.65 -18.74 -4.30
CA PRO A 198 -11.56 -19.87 -4.51
C PRO A 198 -11.15 -21.08 -3.66
N ASN A 199 -9.85 -21.35 -3.64
CA ASN A 199 -9.22 -22.39 -2.83
C ASN A 199 -8.15 -21.75 -1.93
N PRO A 200 -8.50 -21.30 -0.71
CA PRO A 200 -7.53 -20.76 0.22
C PRO A 200 -6.50 -21.83 0.61
N PRO A 201 -5.23 -21.46 0.77
CA PRO A 201 -4.22 -22.41 1.24
C PRO A 201 -4.53 -22.88 2.66
N ALA A 202 -4.25 -24.16 2.93
CA ALA A 202 -4.43 -24.75 4.24
C ALA A 202 -3.60 -23.99 5.30
N LEU A 203 -4.11 -23.96 6.55
CA LEU A 203 -3.48 -23.19 7.62
C LEU A 203 -2.04 -23.63 7.91
N GLU A 204 -1.75 -24.91 7.76
CA GLU A 204 -0.42 -25.51 7.99
C GLU A 204 0.63 -25.04 6.97
N LEU A 205 0.20 -24.53 5.81
CA LEU A 205 1.09 -24.00 4.77
C LEU A 205 1.41 -22.52 4.99
N ARG A 206 0.56 -21.79 5.71
CA ARG A 206 0.69 -20.35 5.88
C ARG A 206 1.97 -19.89 6.60
N PRO A 207 2.53 -20.62 7.60
CA PRO A 207 3.80 -20.26 8.20
C PRO A 207 5.01 -20.34 7.25
N LYS A 208 4.90 -21.08 6.14
CA LYS A 208 5.93 -21.20 5.09
C LYS A 208 5.83 -20.12 4.01
N MET A 209 4.81 -19.30 4.04
CA MET A 209 4.64 -18.16 3.14
C MET A 209 5.38 -16.96 3.68
N LEU A 210 5.52 -15.92 2.85
CA LEU A 210 5.95 -14.63 3.35
C LEU A 210 5.02 -14.17 4.48
N GLN A 211 5.60 -13.54 5.48
CA GLN A 211 4.85 -12.90 6.56
C GLN A 211 4.79 -11.38 6.31
N PRO A 212 3.80 -10.65 6.85
CA PRO A 212 3.76 -9.20 6.75
C PRO A 212 5.07 -8.51 7.16
N ALA A 213 5.78 -9.04 8.15
CA ALA A 213 7.08 -8.53 8.62
C ALA A 213 8.17 -8.56 7.53
N ASP A 214 8.14 -9.55 6.63
CA ASP A 214 9.11 -9.63 5.53
C ASP A 214 8.93 -8.45 4.55
N LEU A 215 7.68 -8.05 4.35
CA LEU A 215 7.35 -6.90 3.49
C LEU A 215 7.71 -5.57 4.17
N VAL A 216 7.60 -5.49 5.50
CA VAL A 216 8.05 -4.33 6.27
C VAL A 216 9.52 -4.05 6.00
N ALA A 217 10.38 -5.07 6.01
CA ALA A 217 11.81 -4.91 5.71
C ALA A 217 12.05 -4.28 4.32
N CYS A 218 11.31 -4.72 3.31
CA CYS A 218 11.41 -4.16 1.95
C CYS A 218 10.92 -2.69 1.90
N VAL A 219 9.80 -2.38 2.55
CA VAL A 219 9.30 -1.00 2.64
C VAL A 219 10.31 -0.10 3.34
N MET A 220 10.84 -0.53 4.48
CA MET A 220 11.85 0.24 5.22
C MET A 220 13.15 0.42 4.43
N LEU A 221 13.57 -0.57 3.63
CA LEU A 221 14.66 -0.38 2.68
C LEU A 221 14.38 0.79 1.74
N CYS A 222 13.21 0.81 1.08
CA CYS A 222 12.85 1.89 0.16
C CYS A 222 12.84 3.27 0.82
N LEU A 223 12.32 3.37 2.05
CA LEU A 223 12.19 4.64 2.78
C LEU A 223 13.54 5.16 3.33
N ASN A 224 14.49 4.27 3.61
CA ASN A 224 15.78 4.60 4.22
C ASN A 224 16.94 4.75 3.22
N LEU A 225 16.71 4.46 1.93
CA LEU A 225 17.72 4.73 0.90
C LEU A 225 18.06 6.22 0.85
N PRO A 226 19.34 6.58 0.59
CA PRO A 226 19.74 7.96 0.43
C PRO A 226 19.02 8.62 -0.76
N PRO A 227 18.92 9.97 -0.80
CA PRO A 227 18.13 10.67 -1.83
C PRO A 227 18.56 10.39 -3.28
N ASN A 228 19.81 10.02 -3.49
CA ASN A 228 20.37 9.71 -4.81
C ASN A 228 20.16 8.26 -5.27
N ALA A 229 19.47 7.43 -4.47
CA ALA A 229 19.23 6.02 -4.77
C ALA A 229 17.73 5.68 -4.75
N VAL A 230 17.34 4.77 -5.62
CA VAL A 230 15.99 4.18 -5.65
C VAL A 230 16.08 2.68 -5.91
N ALA A 231 15.35 1.89 -5.13
CA ALA A 231 15.02 0.52 -5.47
C ALA A 231 13.70 0.55 -6.25
N GLU A 232 13.77 0.48 -7.57
CA GLU A 232 12.57 0.63 -8.41
C GLU A 232 11.67 -0.61 -8.35
N GLU A 233 12.27 -1.79 -8.25
CA GLU A 233 11.55 -3.07 -8.22
C GLU A 233 12.19 -4.02 -7.20
N ILE A 234 11.36 -4.67 -6.39
CA ILE A 234 11.77 -5.70 -5.43
C ILE A 234 10.88 -6.93 -5.62
N LEU A 235 11.44 -8.04 -6.07
CA LEU A 235 10.75 -9.33 -6.12
C LEU A 235 11.10 -10.12 -4.85
N LEU A 236 10.08 -10.49 -4.08
CA LEU A 236 10.23 -11.24 -2.82
C LEU A 236 9.39 -12.51 -2.86
N ARG A 237 10.03 -13.65 -2.58
CA ARG A 237 9.37 -14.97 -2.56
C ARG A 237 9.71 -15.73 -1.29
N PRO A 238 8.82 -16.68 -0.87
CA PRO A 238 9.21 -17.66 0.12
C PRO A 238 10.45 -18.44 -0.33
N ALA A 239 11.31 -18.77 0.63
CA ALA A 239 12.53 -19.57 0.40
C ALA A 239 12.22 -21.07 0.35
#